data_78751c18290e060eab3255fd6436bd2f
#
_entry.id   78751c18290e060eab3255fd6436bd2f
#
_cell.length_a   1.000
_cell.length_b   1.000
_cell.length_c   1.000
_cell.angle_alpha   90.00
_cell.angle_beta   90.00
_cell.angle_gamma   90.00
#
_symmetry.space_group_name_H-M   'P 1'
#
loop_
_entity.id
_entity.type
_entity.pdbx_description
1 polymer ?
#
loop_
_entity_poly.entity_id
_entity_poly.type
_entity_poly.pdbx_seq_one_letter_code
_entity_poly.pdbx_strand_id
1 'polypeptide(L)'
;NAIASALMEQFHSCFNYKITDSSISGYLAQVSAQLTTFDSDSILSQYEKELNTYLGSADAVIDGSQKRYDKSHELLLDSIKNNESTITANAVFHLINDGASWKLEDAGTELGNAIFGTLTASPVPEDMTEDISDDQGTGNEEVSDEDNNSGDNETETEEVDDNVDDSDSDE
;
A
#
# COMPACT_ATOMS: atom_id res chain seq x y z
N ASN A 1 -9.37 -4.32 -5.17
CA ASN A 1 -8.14 -5.05 -4.86
C ASN A 1 -8.54 -6.37 -4.17
N ALA A 2 -8.22 -7.52 -4.82
CA ALA A 2 -8.63 -8.85 -4.36
C ALA A 2 -8.09 -9.21 -2.96
N ILE A 3 -6.86 -8.77 -2.65
CA ILE A 3 -6.23 -8.98 -1.33
C ILE A 3 -7.02 -8.28 -0.23
N ALA A 4 -7.37 -7.00 -0.43
CA ALA A 4 -8.16 -6.26 0.55
C ALA A 4 -9.53 -6.90 0.79
N SER A 5 -10.20 -7.38 -0.29
CA SER A 5 -11.47 -8.08 -0.17
C SER A 5 -11.33 -9.39 0.62
N ALA A 6 -10.29 -10.18 0.34
CA ALA A 6 -10.03 -11.42 1.06
C ALA A 6 -9.70 -11.21 2.55
N LEU A 7 -8.92 -10.16 2.87
CA LEU A 7 -8.67 -9.79 4.27
C LEU A 7 -9.94 -9.37 5.00
N MET A 8 -10.82 -8.61 4.34
CA MET A 8 -12.11 -8.23 4.93
C MET A 8 -13.04 -9.43 5.12
N GLU A 9 -13.03 -10.39 4.20
CA GLU A 9 -13.78 -11.65 4.35
C GLU A 9 -13.24 -12.46 5.53
N GLN A 10 -11.93 -12.61 5.66
CA GLN A 10 -11.29 -13.26 6.81
C GLN A 10 -11.65 -12.56 8.11
N PHE A 11 -11.54 -11.23 8.15
CA PHE A 11 -11.93 -10.44 9.31
C PHE A 11 -13.38 -10.70 9.70
N HIS A 12 -14.33 -10.59 8.78
CA HIS A 12 -15.75 -10.81 9.06
C HIS A 12 -16.06 -12.23 9.52
N SER A 13 -15.29 -13.23 9.08
CA SER A 13 -15.54 -14.62 9.42
C SER A 13 -15.13 -15.00 10.84
N CYS A 14 -14.08 -14.35 11.38
CA CYS A 14 -13.47 -14.75 12.64
C CYS A 14 -13.47 -13.66 13.72
N PHE A 15 -13.75 -12.40 13.35
CA PHE A 15 -13.68 -11.30 14.31
C PHE A 15 -14.68 -11.46 15.45
N ASN A 16 -14.14 -11.37 16.65
CA ASN A 16 -14.94 -11.36 17.88
C ASN A 16 -14.25 -10.45 18.90
N TYR A 17 -15.01 -9.91 19.84
CA TYR A 17 -14.45 -9.12 20.92
C TYR A 17 -15.14 -9.41 22.26
N LYS A 18 -14.39 -9.19 23.32
CA LYS A 18 -14.90 -9.26 24.68
C LYS A 18 -14.35 -8.09 25.49
N ILE A 19 -15.23 -7.25 26.01
CA ILE A 19 -14.85 -6.20 26.95
C ILE A 19 -14.45 -6.88 28.27
N THR A 20 -13.24 -6.56 28.74
CA THR A 20 -12.65 -7.14 29.94
C THR A 20 -12.69 -6.19 31.12
N ASP A 21 -12.58 -4.87 30.86
CA ASP A 21 -12.64 -3.82 31.86
C ASP A 21 -13.07 -2.50 31.26
N SER A 22 -13.62 -1.60 32.11
CA SER A 22 -13.92 -0.24 31.72
C SER A 22 -13.84 0.72 32.89
N SER A 23 -13.34 1.93 32.65
CA SER A 23 -13.28 2.99 33.64
C SER A 23 -13.71 4.32 33.03
N ILE A 24 -14.37 5.16 33.82
CA ILE A 24 -14.84 6.48 33.40
C ILE A 24 -14.31 7.52 34.40
N SER A 25 -13.73 8.58 33.88
CA SER A 25 -13.27 9.74 34.66
C SER A 25 -13.68 11.04 33.95
N GLY A 26 -14.79 11.63 34.39
CA GLY A 26 -15.34 12.83 33.77
C GLY A 26 -15.75 12.60 32.31
N TYR A 27 -15.09 13.31 31.40
CA TYR A 27 -15.35 13.20 29.97
C TYR A 27 -14.51 12.13 29.25
N LEU A 28 -13.66 11.43 29.99
CA LEU A 28 -12.77 10.40 29.45
C LEU A 28 -13.22 9.03 29.92
N ALA A 29 -13.12 8.04 29.03
CA ALA A 29 -13.28 6.64 29.40
C ALA A 29 -12.17 5.81 28.78
N GLN A 30 -11.84 4.72 29.46
CA GLN A 30 -10.93 3.70 28.98
C GLN A 30 -11.66 2.37 28.99
N VAL A 31 -11.56 1.64 27.89
CA VAL A 31 -12.15 0.31 27.72
C VAL A 31 -11.08 -0.68 27.31
N SER A 32 -10.88 -1.70 28.10
CA SER A 32 -10.01 -2.82 27.78
C SER A 32 -10.83 -3.93 27.14
N ALA A 33 -10.36 -4.47 26.02
CA ALA A 33 -11.02 -5.55 25.32
C ALA A 33 -10.02 -6.61 24.85
N GLN A 34 -10.48 -7.84 24.75
CA GLN A 34 -9.84 -8.89 23.98
C GLN A 34 -10.47 -8.92 22.59
N LEU A 35 -9.64 -8.87 21.57
CA LEU A 35 -10.03 -8.97 20.16
C LEU A 35 -9.53 -10.30 19.62
N THR A 36 -10.41 -11.07 19.02
CA THR A 36 -10.04 -12.27 18.25
C THR A 36 -10.15 -11.95 16.79
N THR A 37 -9.09 -12.23 16.04
CA THR A 37 -9.00 -11.98 14.61
C THR A 37 -8.21 -13.09 13.92
N PHE A 38 -8.05 -13.04 12.60
CA PHE A 38 -7.17 -13.96 11.89
C PHE A 38 -5.71 -13.78 12.32
N ASP A 39 -4.95 -14.87 12.24
CA ASP A 39 -3.53 -14.88 12.58
C ASP A 39 -2.69 -14.44 11.37
N SER A 40 -2.26 -13.17 11.36
CA SER A 40 -1.45 -12.60 10.30
C SER A 40 -0.08 -13.27 10.14
N ASP A 41 0.53 -13.72 11.25
CA ASP A 41 1.84 -14.39 11.19
C ASP A 41 1.71 -15.77 10.55
N SER A 42 0.60 -16.47 10.77
CA SER A 42 0.29 -17.72 10.08
C SER A 42 0.12 -17.53 8.57
N ILE A 43 -0.59 -16.47 8.15
CA ILE A 43 -0.76 -16.09 6.74
C ILE A 43 0.60 -15.83 6.09
N LEU A 44 1.42 -14.97 6.70
CA LEU A 44 2.73 -14.61 6.17
C LEU A 44 3.68 -15.81 6.12
N SER A 45 3.73 -16.63 7.15
CA SER A 45 4.56 -17.83 7.18
C SER A 45 4.18 -18.82 6.06
N GLN A 46 2.89 -18.99 5.79
CA GLN A 46 2.43 -19.82 4.67
C GLN A 46 2.81 -19.21 3.33
N TYR A 47 2.58 -17.90 3.15
CA TYR A 47 2.97 -17.17 1.95
C TYR A 47 4.47 -17.28 1.67
N GLU A 48 5.32 -16.98 2.65
CA GLU A 48 6.78 -17.06 2.51
C GLU A 48 7.26 -18.46 2.13
N LYS A 49 6.66 -19.50 2.73
CA LYS A 49 6.99 -20.89 2.40
C LYS A 49 6.64 -21.22 0.94
N GLU A 50 5.47 -20.80 0.47
CA GLU A 50 5.01 -21.05 -0.89
C GLU A 50 5.81 -20.22 -1.90
N LEU A 51 6.09 -18.96 -1.58
CA LEU A 51 6.91 -18.08 -2.40
C LEU A 51 8.33 -18.64 -2.56
N ASN A 52 8.98 -19.06 -1.47
CA ASN A 52 10.31 -19.68 -1.53
C ASN A 52 10.31 -20.98 -2.35
N THR A 53 9.24 -21.76 -2.26
CA THR A 53 9.08 -22.99 -3.07
C THR A 53 8.97 -22.64 -4.56
N TYR A 54 8.18 -21.63 -4.90
CA TYR A 54 8.07 -21.14 -6.27
C TYR A 54 9.40 -20.59 -6.79
N LEU A 55 10.06 -19.70 -6.03
CA LEU A 55 11.34 -19.09 -6.44
C LEU A 55 12.46 -20.13 -6.64
N GLY A 56 12.41 -21.25 -5.94
CA GLY A 56 13.32 -22.39 -6.14
C GLY A 56 12.95 -23.31 -7.30
N SER A 57 11.85 -23.07 -8.02
CA SER A 57 11.37 -23.89 -9.11
C SER A 57 11.97 -23.52 -10.46
N ALA A 58 11.90 -24.44 -11.44
CA ALA A 58 12.27 -24.16 -12.82
C ALA A 58 11.36 -23.10 -13.47
N ASP A 59 10.11 -23.02 -13.04
CA ASP A 59 9.14 -22.06 -13.57
C ASP A 59 9.55 -20.63 -13.26
N ALA A 60 10.02 -20.35 -12.04
CA ALA A 60 10.50 -19.02 -11.65
C ALA A 60 11.74 -18.55 -12.43
N VAL A 61 12.55 -19.49 -12.93
CA VAL A 61 13.71 -19.18 -13.80
C VAL A 61 13.27 -18.76 -15.20
N ILE A 62 12.17 -19.36 -15.69
CA ILE A 62 11.62 -19.11 -17.03
C ILE A 62 10.71 -17.89 -17.03
N ASP A 63 10.01 -17.64 -15.91
CA ASP A 63 9.08 -16.53 -15.75
C ASP A 63 9.84 -15.20 -15.68
N GLY A 64 9.37 -14.22 -16.44
CA GLY A 64 9.84 -12.83 -16.30
C GLY A 64 9.33 -12.17 -15.01
N SER A 65 9.85 -10.97 -14.71
CA SER A 65 9.52 -10.20 -13.49
C SER A 65 8.01 -10.00 -13.29
N GLN A 66 7.27 -9.68 -14.34
CA GLN A 66 5.81 -9.50 -14.25
C GLN A 66 5.10 -10.78 -13.80
N LYS A 67 5.45 -11.94 -14.36
CA LYS A 67 4.83 -13.20 -13.96
C LYS A 67 5.19 -13.61 -12.53
N ARG A 68 6.44 -13.36 -12.10
CA ARG A 68 6.85 -13.59 -10.72
C ARG A 68 6.08 -12.71 -9.76
N TYR A 69 5.88 -11.44 -10.11
CA TYR A 69 5.06 -10.50 -9.35
C TYR A 69 3.60 -10.97 -9.25
N ASP A 70 2.97 -11.32 -10.38
CA ASP A 70 1.60 -11.83 -10.41
C ASP A 70 1.46 -13.11 -9.57
N LYS A 71 2.45 -14.02 -9.65
CA LYS A 71 2.47 -15.26 -8.86
C LYS A 71 2.60 -14.99 -7.37
N SER A 72 3.44 -14.05 -6.96
CA SER A 72 3.55 -13.66 -5.55
C SER A 72 2.22 -13.15 -4.99
N HIS A 73 1.47 -12.36 -5.77
CA HIS A 73 0.15 -11.87 -5.37
C HIS A 73 -0.90 -12.99 -5.30
N GLU A 74 -0.86 -13.96 -6.22
CA GLU A 74 -1.71 -15.15 -6.18
C GLU A 74 -1.45 -15.96 -4.90
N LEU A 75 -0.18 -16.24 -4.58
CA LEU A 75 0.21 -17.00 -3.40
C LEU A 75 -0.21 -16.29 -2.10
N LEU A 76 -0.04 -14.97 -2.03
CA LEU A 76 -0.52 -14.20 -0.88
C LEU A 76 -2.05 -14.28 -0.75
N LEU A 77 -2.77 -14.13 -1.86
CA LEU A 77 -4.23 -14.22 -1.86
C LEU A 77 -4.72 -15.59 -1.40
N ASP A 78 -4.05 -16.66 -1.85
CA ASP A 78 -4.37 -18.02 -1.46
C ASP A 78 -4.05 -18.27 0.02
N SER A 79 -2.93 -17.77 0.52
CA SER A 79 -2.57 -17.85 1.94
C SER A 79 -3.59 -17.15 2.83
N ILE A 80 -4.12 -16.00 2.40
CA ILE A 80 -5.19 -15.30 3.12
C ILE A 80 -6.48 -16.13 3.12
N LYS A 81 -6.92 -16.61 1.95
CA LYS A 81 -8.19 -17.33 1.81
C LYS A 81 -8.21 -18.67 2.54
N ASN A 82 -7.07 -19.35 2.59
CA ASN A 82 -6.95 -20.67 3.19
C ASN A 82 -6.55 -20.61 4.68
N ASN A 83 -6.41 -19.41 5.26
CA ASN A 83 -6.07 -19.28 6.67
C ASN A 83 -7.27 -19.65 7.56
N GLU A 84 -7.05 -20.62 8.45
CA GLU A 84 -8.01 -21.03 9.48
C GLU A 84 -7.54 -20.64 10.90
N SER A 85 -6.34 -20.08 11.01
CA SER A 85 -5.75 -19.70 12.30
C SER A 85 -6.28 -18.37 12.77
N THR A 86 -6.52 -18.28 14.08
CA THR A 86 -6.94 -17.04 14.74
C THR A 86 -6.03 -16.71 15.91
N ILE A 87 -5.89 -15.43 16.20
CA ILE A 87 -5.14 -14.92 17.35
C ILE A 87 -6.03 -14.04 18.22
N THR A 88 -5.74 -13.99 19.51
CA THR A 88 -6.41 -13.10 20.46
C THR A 88 -5.40 -12.09 21.00
N ALA A 89 -5.68 -10.81 20.79
CA ALA A 89 -4.89 -9.68 21.27
C ALA A 89 -5.69 -8.87 22.32
N ASN A 90 -4.98 -8.24 23.25
CA ASN A 90 -5.57 -7.27 24.17
C ASN A 90 -5.41 -5.86 23.56
N ALA A 91 -6.49 -5.10 23.56
CA ALA A 91 -6.50 -3.70 23.11
C ALA A 91 -7.12 -2.81 24.20
N VAL A 92 -6.63 -1.58 24.28
CA VAL A 92 -7.15 -0.55 25.18
C VAL A 92 -7.63 0.62 24.33
N PHE A 93 -8.89 0.98 24.48
CA PHE A 93 -9.51 2.08 23.76
C PHE A 93 -9.73 3.26 24.66
N HIS A 94 -9.33 4.43 24.19
CA HIS A 94 -9.60 5.71 24.83
C HIS A 94 -10.80 6.38 24.16
N LEU A 95 -11.77 6.79 24.98
CA LEU A 95 -12.98 7.43 24.51
C LEU A 95 -13.15 8.79 25.18
N ILE A 96 -13.67 9.73 24.43
CA ILE A 96 -14.04 11.06 24.89
C ILE A 96 -15.54 11.27 24.73
N ASN A 97 -16.17 11.87 25.75
CA ASN A 97 -17.59 12.25 25.69
C ASN A 97 -17.70 13.69 25.23
N ASP A 98 -18.38 13.92 24.13
CA ASP A 98 -18.63 15.28 23.56
C ASP A 98 -19.90 15.95 24.14
N GLY A 99 -20.50 15.35 25.15
CA GLY A 99 -21.75 15.80 25.76
C GLY A 99 -23.01 15.14 25.18
N ALA A 100 -22.90 14.48 24.04
CA ALA A 100 -23.99 13.75 23.38
C ALA A 100 -23.70 12.24 23.27
N SER A 101 -22.42 11.87 23.04
CA SER A 101 -22.01 10.48 22.83
C SER A 101 -20.53 10.27 23.19
N TRP A 102 -20.17 9.00 23.40
CA TRP A 102 -18.79 8.57 23.51
C TRP A 102 -18.20 8.34 22.13
N LYS A 103 -17.04 8.94 21.89
CA LYS A 103 -16.28 8.80 20.63
C LYS A 103 -14.90 8.21 20.93
N LEU A 104 -14.43 7.36 20.03
CA LEU A 104 -13.04 6.89 20.09
C LEU A 104 -12.12 8.08 19.84
N GLU A 105 -11.12 8.27 20.72
CA GLU A 105 -10.19 9.39 20.63
C GLU A 105 -9.14 9.14 19.53
N ASP A 106 -8.66 7.92 19.43
CA ASP A 106 -7.77 7.47 18.36
C ASP A 106 -8.03 5.98 18.05
N ALA A 107 -8.75 5.72 16.99
CA ALA A 107 -9.07 4.35 16.59
C ALA A 107 -8.08 3.75 15.59
N GLY A 108 -7.17 4.58 15.04
CA GLY A 108 -6.48 4.20 13.79
C GLY A 108 -5.42 3.14 13.99
N THR A 109 -4.36 3.48 14.70
CA THR A 109 -3.14 2.66 14.72
C THR A 109 -3.23 1.45 15.62
N GLU A 110 -3.72 1.62 16.85
CA GLU A 110 -3.80 0.50 17.80
C GLU A 110 -4.80 -0.56 17.37
N LEU A 111 -5.96 -0.15 16.87
CA LEU A 111 -6.97 -1.07 16.35
C LEU A 111 -6.48 -1.76 15.08
N GLY A 112 -5.85 -1.02 14.17
CA GLY A 112 -5.25 -1.57 12.95
C GLY A 112 -4.21 -2.63 13.27
N ASN A 113 -3.29 -2.36 14.19
CA ASN A 113 -2.27 -3.32 14.63
C ASN A 113 -2.88 -4.52 15.34
N ALA A 114 -3.91 -4.32 16.14
CA ALA A 114 -4.59 -5.41 16.85
C ALA A 114 -5.38 -6.34 15.89
N ILE A 115 -5.85 -5.82 14.75
CA ILE A 115 -6.63 -6.59 13.77
C ILE A 115 -5.73 -7.21 12.71
N PHE A 116 -4.82 -6.42 12.13
CA PHE A 116 -4.03 -6.80 10.96
C PHE A 116 -2.59 -7.22 11.29
N GLY A 117 -2.11 -6.92 12.51
CA GLY A 117 -0.78 -7.33 12.97
C GLY A 117 0.32 -6.93 11.98
N THR A 118 1.12 -7.91 11.59
CA THR A 118 2.26 -7.75 10.68
C THR A 118 1.89 -7.51 9.22
N LEU A 119 0.63 -7.74 8.81
CA LEU A 119 0.12 -7.45 7.46
C LEU A 119 -0.06 -5.94 7.17
N THR A 120 0.28 -5.05 8.09
CA THR A 120 0.28 -3.60 7.86
C THR A 120 1.38 -3.13 6.91
N ALA A 121 2.43 -3.93 6.72
CA ALA A 121 3.48 -3.71 5.72
C ALA A 121 3.20 -4.52 4.43
N SER A 122 3.72 -4.06 3.29
CA SER A 122 3.61 -4.83 2.04
C SER A 122 4.46 -6.10 2.14
N PRO A 123 3.89 -7.30 2.02
CA PRO A 123 4.66 -8.54 2.09
C PRO A 123 5.35 -8.89 0.75
N VAL A 124 5.09 -8.13 -0.33
CA VAL A 124 5.71 -8.37 -1.63
C VAL A 124 7.15 -7.86 -1.60
N PRO A 125 8.15 -8.70 -1.91
CA PRO A 125 9.54 -8.30 -1.94
C PRO A 125 9.80 -7.14 -2.91
N GLU A 126 10.60 -6.16 -2.49
CA GLU A 126 10.91 -4.96 -3.28
C GLU A 126 11.63 -5.30 -4.58
N ASP A 127 12.45 -6.33 -4.61
CA ASP A 127 13.17 -6.82 -5.79
C ASP A 127 12.25 -7.34 -6.91
N MET A 128 11.00 -7.65 -6.59
CA MET A 128 9.98 -8.01 -7.58
C MET A 128 9.22 -6.80 -8.16
N THR A 129 9.40 -5.62 -7.57
CA THR A 129 8.69 -4.40 -7.98
C THR A 129 9.55 -3.48 -8.84
N GLU A 130 10.88 -3.56 -8.76
CA GLU A 130 11.80 -2.64 -9.44
C GLU A 130 11.81 -2.80 -10.98
N ASP A 131 11.62 -4.02 -11.49
CA ASP A 131 11.65 -4.30 -12.93
C ASP A 131 10.34 -3.94 -13.67
N ILE A 132 9.28 -3.57 -12.98
CA ILE A 132 7.96 -3.30 -13.59
C ILE A 132 7.90 -1.89 -14.20
N SER A 133 8.80 -1.00 -13.79
CA SER A 133 8.81 0.41 -14.23
C SER A 133 9.49 0.65 -15.59
N ASP A 134 10.26 -0.30 -16.14
CA ASP A 134 11.08 -0.10 -17.34
C ASP A 134 10.51 -0.65 -18.66
N ASP A 135 9.37 -1.39 -18.64
CA ASP A 135 8.77 -1.93 -19.87
C ASP A 135 7.62 -1.08 -20.46
N GLN A 136 7.78 0.25 -20.38
CA GLN A 136 7.09 1.16 -21.29
C GLN A 136 7.98 1.34 -22.52
N GLY A 137 7.97 0.30 -23.36
CA GLY A 137 8.72 0.28 -24.63
C GLY A 137 8.42 1.48 -25.49
N THR A 138 9.36 2.38 -25.60
CA THR A 138 9.49 3.23 -26.76
C THR A 138 10.08 2.40 -27.90
N GLY A 139 9.21 1.70 -28.60
CA GLY A 139 9.50 1.22 -29.94
C GLY A 139 9.66 2.41 -30.86
N ASN A 140 10.86 2.94 -30.97
CA ASN A 140 11.22 3.85 -32.05
C ASN A 140 11.84 3.01 -33.16
N GLU A 141 11.03 2.67 -34.16
CA GLU A 141 11.53 2.15 -35.44
C GLU A 141 12.40 3.23 -36.08
N GLU A 142 13.71 2.97 -36.13
CA GLU A 142 14.61 3.66 -37.04
C GLU A 142 14.22 3.33 -38.46
N VAL A 143 13.65 4.31 -39.14
CA VAL A 143 13.66 4.36 -40.60
C VAL A 143 14.83 5.26 -41.02
N SER A 144 15.89 4.64 -41.47
CA SER A 144 16.96 5.28 -42.23
C SER A 144 16.44 5.70 -43.58
N ASP A 145 16.49 6.99 -43.88
CA ASP A 145 16.68 7.48 -45.26
C ASP A 145 17.63 8.66 -45.25
N GLU A 146 18.76 8.44 -45.93
CA GLU A 146 19.70 9.43 -46.37
C GLU A 146 19.03 10.33 -47.42
N ASP A 147 19.22 11.67 -47.33
CA ASP A 147 19.76 12.48 -48.43
C ASP A 147 19.84 13.96 -48.04
N ASN A 148 21.04 14.43 -47.97
CA ASN A 148 21.68 15.56 -48.66
C ASN A 148 20.77 16.75 -49.05
N ASN A 149 21.01 17.95 -48.50
CA ASN A 149 21.51 19.07 -49.27
C ASN A 149 21.73 20.37 -48.49
N SER A 150 22.82 21.02 -48.85
CA SER A 150 23.33 22.33 -48.48
C SER A 150 22.30 23.48 -48.58
N GLY A 151 22.50 24.48 -47.75
CA GLY A 151 21.92 25.83 -48.01
C GLY A 151 22.20 26.80 -46.86
N ASP A 152 23.32 27.53 -47.02
CA ASP A 152 23.63 28.81 -46.37
C ASP A 152 22.41 29.73 -46.31
N ASN A 153 22.21 30.44 -45.24
CA ASN A 153 22.22 31.89 -45.26
C ASN A 153 22.15 32.54 -43.89
N GLU A 154 23.00 33.50 -43.74
CA GLU A 154 23.19 34.45 -42.66
C GLU A 154 21.99 35.39 -42.48
N THR A 155 22.01 36.03 -41.33
CA THR A 155 21.84 37.45 -41.07
C THR A 155 20.72 37.85 -40.10
N GLU A 156 21.24 38.46 -39.07
CA GLU A 156 20.93 39.73 -38.38
C GLU A 156 19.68 39.83 -37.49
N THR A 157 20.03 40.09 -36.24
CA THR A 157 19.81 41.30 -35.41
C THR A 157 18.41 41.92 -35.42
N GLU A 158 17.86 42.10 -34.26
CA GLU A 158 17.76 43.37 -33.56
C GLU A 158 17.12 43.20 -32.15
N GLU A 159 17.77 43.86 -31.25
CA GLU A 159 17.30 44.29 -29.93
C GLU A 159 16.12 45.24 -30.07
N VAL A 160 15.30 45.38 -29.04
CA VAL A 160 14.73 46.58 -28.41
C VAL A 160 13.88 46.09 -27.26
N ASP A 161 14.20 46.18 -26.00
CA ASP A 161 14.25 47.34 -25.08
C ASP A 161 12.87 47.92 -24.76
N ASP A 162 12.78 48.21 -23.50
CA ASP A 162 11.93 49.21 -22.83
C ASP A 162 10.57 48.76 -22.26
N ASN A 163 10.57 48.77 -21.00
CA ASN A 163 10.19 49.84 -20.05
C ASN A 163 8.85 49.65 -19.33
N VAL A 164 9.00 49.59 -17.99
CA VAL A 164 8.45 50.52 -16.96
C VAL A 164 6.91 50.62 -16.86
N ASP A 165 6.40 50.36 -15.71
CA ASP A 165 5.84 51.35 -14.72
C ASP A 165 4.81 50.64 -13.85
N ASP A 166 5.01 50.49 -12.56
CA ASP A 166 4.71 51.42 -11.47
C ASP A 166 3.21 51.64 -11.21
N SER A 167 2.91 51.63 -9.98
CA SER A 167 1.79 52.17 -9.21
C SER A 167 0.95 51.14 -8.50
N ASP A 168 1.14 50.92 -7.21
CA ASP A 168 0.78 51.75 -6.05
C ASP A 168 -0.73 51.85 -5.76
N SER A 169 -1.01 51.66 -4.48
CA SER A 169 -2.09 52.19 -3.65
C SER A 169 -3.16 51.24 -3.15
N ASP A 170 -3.09 50.99 -1.85
CA ASP A 170 -4.03 51.36 -0.76
C ASP A 170 -5.49 50.95 -0.86
N GLU A 171 -5.94 50.09 0.05
CA GLU A 171 -6.68 50.35 1.30
C GLU A 171 -6.83 49.07 2.10
#